data_8942e6411e36e5a00ce257af91afa6cd
#
_entry.id   8942e6411e36e5a00ce257af91afa6cd
#
_cell.length_a   1.000
_cell.length_b   1.000
_cell.length_c   1.000
_cell.angle_alpha   90.00
_cell.angle_beta   90.00
_cell.angle_gamma   90.00
#
_symmetry.space_group_name_H-M   'P 1'
#
loop_
_entity.id
_entity.type
_entity.pdbx_description
1 polymer ?
#
loop_
_entity_poly.entity_id
_entity_poly.type
_entity_poly.pdbx_seq_one_letter_code
_entity_poly.pdbx_strand_id
1 'polypeptide(L)'
;MASYSERQMMLVAFLQASNCSNYTGSWRHPETDPGFMDLKFYQNIAVTLERGKFHLAFIDDRLAMPSRFGDSFEDAVENGIRVVKLDLVPILTAMGLATKNLGLGGTYSTTYFSPFHVARLFSSLDHFTNGRAAWNVVTSLNDSEAQNFGVEELLDHDDRYDVADEFMQAATELWNSWEDGAMVLDKQTGRFADPGKVHRVDHSGKWFQVRGPLTVPRPPQGHPLLIQAGQSERGREFAARWGELLFVIFPTLEACKAYRDDLRERAQRAGRDANSVKVAPAVYVVVGETEEAARLKLEQIDGLANQTDSLTLLSEVFNYDFSQHLVDEPLSDDILASMTGLRGFLDRVIELSGTTNPSVSDFIQWSGRGTLRELPLFTGTPSQVVDQLEAWFKAEACDGFVLAATHMPGAYEDFVDQVVPELQNRGLFRKDYSAGTLRDNLGFVRP
;
A
#
# COMPACT_ATOMS: atom_id res chain seq x y z
N MET A 1 15.24 -8.57 23.88
CA MET A 1 14.13 -7.59 23.82
C MET A 1 14.74 -6.22 24.03
N ALA A 2 14.75 -5.35 23.02
CA ALA A 2 15.12 -3.95 23.20
C ALA A 2 14.17 -3.33 24.24
N SER A 3 14.70 -2.52 25.15
CA SER A 3 13.86 -1.83 26.12
C SER A 3 12.85 -0.93 25.39
N TYR A 4 11.69 -0.70 25.97
CA TYR A 4 10.63 0.17 25.39
C TYR A 4 11.13 1.55 24.97
N SER A 5 12.24 2.03 25.54
CA SER A 5 12.90 3.29 25.24
C SER A 5 13.68 3.32 23.91
N GLU A 6 13.84 2.19 23.20
CA GLU A 6 14.65 2.09 21.98
C GLU A 6 13.82 1.84 20.70
N ARG A 7 12.52 1.48 20.84
CA ARG A 7 11.64 1.27 19.69
C ARG A 7 11.18 2.61 19.11
N GLN A 8 11.33 2.78 17.80
CA GLN A 8 10.82 3.95 17.08
C GLN A 8 9.75 3.53 16.07
N MET A 9 8.78 4.41 15.85
CA MET A 9 7.72 4.22 14.88
C MET A 9 8.27 4.24 13.46
N MET A 10 7.70 3.43 12.59
CA MET A 10 7.86 3.56 11.15
C MET A 10 6.77 4.47 10.60
N LEU A 11 7.12 5.39 9.71
CA LEU A 11 6.16 6.23 8.97
C LEU A 11 6.28 5.93 7.48
N VAL A 12 5.15 5.64 6.86
CA VAL A 12 5.00 5.36 5.44
C VAL A 12 3.93 6.31 4.89
N ALA A 13 4.15 6.89 3.73
CA ALA A 13 3.13 7.66 3.03
C ALA A 13 2.42 6.79 1.99
N PHE A 14 1.11 6.84 1.96
CA PHE A 14 0.28 6.15 0.98
C PHE A 14 -0.22 7.15 -0.07
N LEU A 15 0.32 7.08 -1.25
CA LEU A 15 0.05 7.98 -2.36
C LEU A 15 -0.86 7.35 -3.40
N GLN A 16 -1.50 8.22 -4.18
CA GLN A 16 -2.20 7.87 -5.40
C GLN A 16 -1.52 8.59 -6.58
N ALA A 17 -1.23 7.87 -7.65
CA ALA A 17 -0.86 8.47 -8.93
C ALA A 17 -2.13 8.88 -9.69
N SER A 18 -2.91 9.79 -9.11
CA SER A 18 -4.31 10.03 -9.46
C SER A 18 -4.71 11.50 -9.25
N ASN A 19 -5.89 11.84 -9.76
CA ASN A 19 -6.55 13.13 -9.53
C ASN A 19 -7.04 13.34 -8.09
N CYS A 20 -7.05 12.30 -7.26
CA CYS A 20 -7.43 12.37 -5.85
C CYS A 20 -6.44 11.58 -4.99
N SER A 21 -6.47 11.80 -3.68
CA SER A 21 -5.81 10.96 -2.69
C SER A 21 -6.62 9.67 -2.44
N ASN A 22 -6.31 8.94 -1.39
CA ASN A 22 -7.13 7.82 -0.95
C ASN A 22 -8.56 8.22 -0.60
N TYR A 23 -8.73 9.41 -0.07
CA TYR A 23 -10.02 10.06 0.11
C TYR A 23 -10.48 10.63 -1.23
N THR A 24 -11.53 10.04 -1.80
CA THR A 24 -11.99 10.34 -3.15
C THR A 24 -12.44 11.79 -3.31
N GLY A 25 -13.08 12.36 -2.29
CA GLY A 25 -13.48 13.77 -2.27
C GLY A 25 -12.33 14.77 -2.24
N SER A 26 -11.09 14.34 -2.04
CA SER A 26 -9.92 15.20 -1.85
C SER A 26 -9.64 16.18 -2.99
N TRP A 27 -9.99 15.85 -4.23
CA TRP A 27 -9.79 16.75 -5.37
C TRP A 27 -10.68 18.01 -5.30
N ARG A 28 -11.77 17.93 -4.53
CA ARG A 28 -12.68 19.07 -4.27
C ARG A 28 -12.17 19.99 -3.15
N HIS A 29 -11.12 19.58 -2.42
CA HIS A 29 -10.56 20.39 -1.36
C HIS A 29 -9.88 21.63 -1.94
N PRO A 30 -10.16 22.86 -1.42
CA PRO A 30 -9.65 24.10 -2.00
C PRO A 30 -8.13 24.20 -2.05
N GLU A 31 -7.42 23.50 -1.16
CA GLU A 31 -5.95 23.48 -1.11
C GLU A 31 -5.33 22.30 -1.88
N THR A 32 -6.13 21.47 -2.55
CA THR A 32 -5.58 20.41 -3.41
C THR A 32 -4.93 21.04 -4.64
N ASP A 33 -3.65 20.69 -4.85
CA ASP A 33 -2.94 21.05 -6.07
C ASP A 33 -3.46 20.19 -7.23
N PRO A 34 -4.00 20.79 -8.31
CA PRO A 34 -4.47 20.05 -9.48
C PRO A 34 -3.34 19.51 -10.38
N GLY A 35 -2.08 19.71 -10.00
CA GLY A 35 -0.89 19.35 -10.79
C GLY A 35 -0.56 17.85 -10.85
N PHE A 36 -1.49 16.96 -10.54
CA PHE A 36 -1.26 15.51 -10.51
C PHE A 36 -0.75 14.89 -11.83
N MET A 37 -0.82 15.61 -12.95
CA MET A 37 -0.23 15.23 -14.23
C MET A 37 1.20 15.73 -14.41
N ASP A 38 1.75 16.49 -13.47
CA ASP A 38 3.11 17.02 -13.51
C ASP A 38 4.04 16.22 -12.59
N LEU A 39 5.19 15.79 -13.10
CA LEU A 39 6.20 15.09 -12.32
C LEU A 39 6.69 15.90 -11.12
N LYS A 40 6.70 17.23 -11.25
CA LYS A 40 7.11 18.12 -10.16
C LYS A 40 6.19 18.03 -8.94
N PHE A 41 4.90 17.77 -9.15
CA PHE A 41 3.94 17.52 -8.07
C PHE A 41 4.43 16.37 -7.16
N TYR A 42 4.78 15.23 -7.77
CA TYR A 42 5.27 14.06 -7.03
C TYR A 42 6.66 14.28 -6.42
N GLN A 43 7.53 15.01 -7.12
CA GLN A 43 8.84 15.37 -6.59
C GLN A 43 8.73 16.24 -5.33
N ASN A 44 7.83 17.23 -5.33
CA ASN A 44 7.60 18.10 -4.17
C ASN A 44 7.06 17.30 -2.98
N ILE A 45 6.11 16.39 -3.20
CA ILE A 45 5.62 15.48 -2.15
C ILE A 45 6.77 14.63 -1.60
N ALA A 46 7.60 14.04 -2.47
CA ALA A 46 8.73 13.23 -2.04
C ALA A 46 9.74 14.02 -1.19
N VAL A 47 10.05 15.26 -1.57
CA VAL A 47 10.94 16.16 -0.82
C VAL A 47 10.35 16.50 0.56
N THR A 48 9.02 16.76 0.62
CA THR A 48 8.32 17.00 1.88
C THR A 48 8.39 15.77 2.80
N LEU A 49 8.12 14.58 2.28
CA LEU A 49 8.19 13.33 3.03
C LEU A 49 9.62 13.01 3.50
N GLU A 50 10.64 13.27 2.67
CA GLU A 50 12.03 13.10 3.06
C GLU A 50 12.45 14.10 4.14
N ARG A 51 12.01 15.36 4.06
CA ARG A 51 12.19 16.38 5.11
C ARG A 51 11.58 15.91 6.42
N GLY A 52 10.39 15.31 6.36
CA GLY A 52 9.71 14.68 7.50
C GLY A 52 10.28 13.33 7.93
N LYS A 53 11.39 12.87 7.34
CA LYS A 53 12.08 11.62 7.71
C LYS A 53 11.22 10.36 7.53
N PHE A 54 10.24 10.36 6.64
CA PHE A 54 9.46 9.16 6.31
C PHE A 54 10.36 8.03 5.82
N HIS A 55 10.00 6.79 6.14
CA HIS A 55 10.76 5.63 5.69
C HIS A 55 10.51 5.33 4.21
N LEU A 56 9.25 5.45 3.79
CA LEU A 56 8.79 4.99 2.50
C LEU A 56 7.59 5.83 2.04
N ALA A 57 7.54 6.13 0.77
CA ALA A 57 6.32 6.50 0.06
C ALA A 57 5.97 5.35 -0.89
N PHE A 58 4.76 4.79 -0.77
CA PHE A 58 4.28 3.81 -1.74
C PHE A 58 3.01 4.28 -2.42
N ILE A 59 2.84 3.86 -3.67
CA ILE A 59 1.73 4.24 -4.52
C ILE A 59 0.96 2.98 -4.87
N ASP A 60 -0.36 2.97 -4.63
CA ASP A 60 -1.21 1.90 -5.13
C ASP A 60 -1.41 2.03 -6.64
N ASP A 61 -1.85 0.94 -7.24
CA ASP A 61 -2.26 0.96 -8.64
C ASP A 61 -3.63 0.33 -8.80
N ARG A 62 -4.31 0.78 -9.84
CA ARG A 62 -5.55 0.22 -10.33
C ARG A 62 -5.53 0.29 -11.85
N LEU A 63 -5.78 -0.83 -12.50
CA LEU A 63 -5.57 -1.00 -13.93
C LEU A 63 -6.88 -0.86 -14.74
N ALA A 64 -7.93 -0.36 -14.08
CA ALA A 64 -9.20 -0.03 -14.72
C ALA A 64 -9.84 1.21 -14.07
N MET A 65 -10.58 1.96 -14.87
CA MET A 65 -11.45 3.03 -14.38
C MET A 65 -12.69 2.40 -13.72
N PRO A 66 -13.20 2.98 -12.60
CA PRO A 66 -14.45 2.49 -12.00
C PRO A 66 -15.60 2.55 -13.01
N SER A 67 -16.30 1.43 -13.18
CA SER A 67 -17.40 1.30 -14.16
C SER A 67 -18.50 0.31 -13.73
N ARG A 68 -18.36 -0.30 -12.54
CA ARG A 68 -19.31 -1.33 -12.10
C ARG A 68 -20.66 -0.74 -11.67
N PHE A 69 -20.68 0.47 -11.11
CA PHE A 69 -21.92 1.14 -10.72
C PHE A 69 -22.68 1.60 -11.96
N GLY A 70 -23.89 1.08 -12.17
CA GLY A 70 -24.72 1.37 -13.34
C GLY A 70 -24.16 0.86 -14.68
N ASP A 71 -23.20 -0.07 -14.65
CA ASP A 71 -22.48 -0.57 -15.83
C ASP A 71 -21.95 0.60 -16.71
N SER A 72 -21.49 1.67 -16.06
CA SER A 72 -21.02 2.91 -16.71
C SER A 72 -19.89 3.56 -15.91
N PHE A 73 -18.96 4.19 -16.61
CA PHE A 73 -17.94 5.05 -16.03
C PHE A 73 -18.36 6.53 -15.91
N GLU A 74 -19.57 6.89 -16.33
CA GLU A 74 -20.00 8.30 -16.41
C GLU A 74 -20.00 8.97 -15.04
N ASP A 75 -20.59 8.35 -14.02
CA ASP A 75 -20.60 8.85 -12.65
C ASP A 75 -19.19 9.01 -12.08
N ALA A 76 -18.31 8.04 -12.37
CA ALA A 76 -16.92 8.10 -11.95
C ALA A 76 -16.18 9.29 -12.59
N VAL A 77 -16.39 9.52 -13.89
CA VAL A 77 -15.76 10.62 -14.64
C VAL A 77 -16.29 11.96 -14.19
N GLU A 78 -17.63 12.12 -14.08
CA GLU A 78 -18.25 13.39 -13.66
C GLU A 78 -17.83 13.78 -12.25
N ASN A 79 -17.73 12.83 -11.33
CA ASN A 79 -17.37 13.08 -9.94
C ASN A 79 -15.88 12.96 -9.63
N GLY A 80 -15.04 12.60 -10.60
CA GLY A 80 -13.58 12.44 -10.42
C GLY A 80 -13.20 11.27 -9.51
N ILE A 81 -13.95 10.18 -9.51
CA ILE A 81 -13.81 9.05 -8.60
C ILE A 81 -12.70 8.12 -9.10
N ARG A 82 -11.44 8.42 -8.75
CA ARG A 82 -10.25 7.60 -9.10
C ARG A 82 -10.15 7.30 -10.61
N VAL A 83 -10.55 8.24 -11.44
CA VAL A 83 -10.63 8.06 -12.91
C VAL A 83 -9.28 8.17 -13.60
N VAL A 84 -8.32 8.86 -12.99
CA VAL A 84 -6.96 8.96 -13.50
C VAL A 84 -6.06 8.04 -12.68
N LYS A 85 -5.27 7.22 -13.37
CA LYS A 85 -4.18 6.43 -12.82
C LYS A 85 -3.00 6.48 -13.78
N LEU A 86 -1.88 6.99 -13.31
CA LEU A 86 -0.65 7.08 -14.09
C LEU A 86 0.22 5.87 -13.80
N ASP A 87 1.00 5.43 -14.80
CA ASP A 87 2.01 4.39 -14.58
C ASP A 87 3.03 4.83 -13.52
N LEU A 88 3.36 3.93 -12.63
CA LEU A 88 4.12 4.23 -11.42
C LEU A 88 5.61 4.42 -11.66
N VAL A 89 6.20 3.74 -12.65
CA VAL A 89 7.65 3.75 -12.85
C VAL A 89 8.21 5.13 -13.18
N PRO A 90 7.60 5.92 -14.09
CA PRO A 90 8.03 7.29 -14.33
C PRO A 90 7.99 8.17 -13.07
N ILE A 91 6.92 8.03 -12.27
CA ILE A 91 6.73 8.79 -11.04
C ILE A 91 7.77 8.39 -9.98
N LEU A 92 7.93 7.09 -9.69
CA LEU A 92 8.91 6.60 -8.72
C LEU A 92 10.33 6.99 -9.11
N THR A 93 10.65 6.97 -10.42
CA THR A 93 11.95 7.43 -10.91
C THR A 93 12.15 8.93 -10.66
N ALA A 94 11.14 9.75 -10.94
CA ALA A 94 11.18 11.19 -10.71
C ALA A 94 11.32 11.53 -9.21
N MET A 95 10.57 10.84 -8.34
CA MET A 95 10.69 10.97 -6.88
C MET A 95 12.09 10.54 -6.40
N GLY A 96 12.63 9.46 -6.98
CA GLY A 96 13.98 8.95 -6.68
C GLY A 96 15.09 9.93 -7.01
N LEU A 97 14.96 10.69 -8.09
CA LEU A 97 15.90 11.74 -8.48
C LEU A 97 15.84 12.97 -7.54
N ALA A 98 14.68 13.23 -6.95
CA ALA A 98 14.47 14.37 -6.04
C ALA A 98 14.87 14.07 -4.58
N THR A 99 15.12 12.82 -4.22
CA THR A 99 15.38 12.36 -2.84
C THR A 99 16.64 11.51 -2.74
N LYS A 100 17.15 11.34 -1.52
CA LYS A 100 18.36 10.54 -1.25
C LYS A 100 18.13 9.35 -0.33
N ASN A 101 17.12 9.42 0.55
CA ASN A 101 16.89 8.46 1.63
C ASN A 101 15.49 7.85 1.62
N LEU A 102 14.50 8.59 1.11
CA LEU A 102 13.10 8.12 1.07
C LEU A 102 12.98 6.85 0.24
N GLY A 103 12.42 5.79 0.82
CA GLY A 103 12.03 4.57 0.11
C GLY A 103 10.90 4.84 -0.88
N LEU A 104 10.87 4.09 -1.98
CA LEU A 104 9.96 4.30 -3.10
C LEU A 104 9.31 2.98 -3.48
N GLY A 105 8.02 2.86 -3.21
CA GLY A 105 7.24 1.66 -3.42
C GLY A 105 6.19 1.81 -4.51
N GLY A 106 6.09 0.83 -5.39
CA GLY A 106 5.04 0.75 -6.39
C GLY A 106 4.27 -0.54 -6.31
N THR A 107 3.00 -0.48 -6.67
CA THR A 107 2.11 -1.64 -6.74
C THR A 107 2.19 -2.28 -8.11
N TYR A 108 2.45 -3.58 -8.15
CA TYR A 108 2.40 -4.38 -9.37
C TYR A 108 1.71 -5.71 -9.10
N SER A 109 0.80 -6.08 -10.00
CA SER A 109 -0.01 -7.29 -9.89
C SER A 109 0.76 -8.52 -10.35
N THR A 110 0.68 -9.61 -9.59
CA THR A 110 1.17 -10.92 -9.99
C THR A 110 0.26 -11.60 -11.00
N THR A 111 -0.95 -11.06 -11.21
CA THR A 111 -1.94 -11.61 -12.15
C THR A 111 -1.68 -11.20 -13.60
N TYR A 112 -1.25 -9.94 -13.82
CA TYR A 112 -1.17 -9.39 -15.19
C TYR A 112 0.24 -9.25 -15.74
N PHE A 113 1.26 -9.31 -14.88
CA PHE A 113 2.65 -9.15 -15.30
C PHE A 113 3.41 -10.47 -15.23
N SER A 114 4.58 -10.55 -15.87
CA SER A 114 5.44 -11.73 -15.78
C SER A 114 6.50 -11.56 -14.69
N PRO A 115 6.92 -12.65 -14.01
CA PRO A 115 7.96 -12.58 -12.98
C PRO A 115 9.26 -11.94 -13.47
N PHE A 116 9.69 -12.26 -14.71
CA PHE A 116 10.90 -11.69 -15.29
C PHE A 116 10.79 -10.17 -15.47
N HIS A 117 9.64 -9.68 -15.96
CA HIS A 117 9.43 -8.25 -16.15
C HIS A 117 9.50 -7.49 -14.84
N VAL A 118 8.74 -7.94 -13.83
CA VAL A 118 8.66 -7.28 -12.51
C VAL A 118 10.00 -7.37 -11.76
N ALA A 119 10.66 -8.53 -11.78
CA ALA A 119 11.98 -8.68 -11.17
C ALA A 119 13.00 -7.72 -11.77
N ARG A 120 13.04 -7.61 -13.11
CA ARG A 120 13.93 -6.69 -13.82
C ARG A 120 13.63 -5.21 -13.52
N LEU A 121 12.35 -4.86 -13.51
CA LEU A 121 11.88 -3.49 -13.27
C LEU A 121 12.31 -3.00 -11.91
N PHE A 122 11.94 -3.73 -10.84
CA PHE A 122 12.28 -3.35 -9.48
C PHE A 122 13.78 -3.46 -9.17
N SER A 123 14.50 -4.38 -9.79
CA SER A 123 15.96 -4.39 -9.70
C SER A 123 16.59 -3.12 -10.29
N SER A 124 16.10 -2.67 -11.44
CA SER A 124 16.56 -1.43 -12.06
C SER A 124 16.27 -0.21 -11.17
N LEU A 125 15.06 -0.14 -10.62
CA LEU A 125 14.67 0.93 -9.70
C LEU A 125 15.52 0.90 -8.43
N ASP A 126 15.83 -0.28 -7.88
CA ASP A 126 16.66 -0.44 -6.70
C ASP A 126 18.10 0.06 -6.94
N HIS A 127 18.69 -0.28 -8.10
CA HIS A 127 19.99 0.25 -8.49
C HIS A 127 19.98 1.77 -8.68
N PHE A 128 18.99 2.32 -9.39
CA PHE A 128 18.91 3.76 -9.66
C PHE A 128 18.68 4.59 -8.39
N THR A 129 18.06 4.00 -7.39
CA THR A 129 17.76 4.63 -6.11
C THR A 129 18.74 4.25 -4.99
N ASN A 130 19.81 3.50 -5.28
CA ASN A 130 20.80 3.03 -4.31
C ASN A 130 20.14 2.25 -3.14
N GLY A 131 19.31 1.26 -3.47
CA GLY A 131 18.71 0.37 -2.48
C GLY A 131 17.49 0.94 -1.76
N ARG A 132 16.62 1.67 -2.49
CA ARG A 132 15.41 2.27 -1.90
C ARG A 132 14.10 1.78 -2.53
N ALA A 133 14.15 0.80 -3.42
CA ALA A 133 12.94 0.29 -4.06
C ALA A 133 12.14 -0.65 -3.14
N ALA A 134 10.82 -0.55 -3.24
CA ALA A 134 9.88 -1.46 -2.62
C ALA A 134 8.79 -1.87 -3.63
N TRP A 135 8.29 -3.09 -3.51
CA TRP A 135 7.22 -3.62 -4.34
C TRP A 135 6.03 -4.02 -3.48
N ASN A 136 4.89 -3.38 -3.70
CA ASN A 136 3.62 -3.81 -3.15
C ASN A 136 3.03 -4.90 -4.04
N VAL A 137 3.02 -6.12 -3.52
CA VAL A 137 2.61 -7.34 -4.23
C VAL A 137 1.10 -7.50 -4.07
N VAL A 138 0.37 -7.49 -5.18
CA VAL A 138 -1.08 -7.66 -5.20
C VAL A 138 -1.51 -8.72 -6.20
N THR A 139 -2.67 -9.33 -5.94
CA THR A 139 -3.30 -10.35 -6.80
C THR A 139 -4.45 -9.81 -7.64
N SER A 140 -4.68 -8.48 -7.59
CA SER A 140 -5.83 -7.80 -8.19
C SER A 140 -7.20 -8.26 -7.65
N LEU A 141 -8.27 -7.55 -7.97
CA LEU A 141 -9.57 -7.78 -7.34
C LEU A 141 -10.76 -7.71 -8.31
N ASN A 142 -10.63 -7.04 -9.46
CA ASN A 142 -11.74 -6.65 -10.30
C ASN A 142 -11.65 -7.26 -11.71
N ASP A 143 -12.78 -7.74 -12.22
CA ASP A 143 -12.88 -8.24 -13.60
C ASP A 143 -12.59 -7.15 -14.63
N SER A 144 -12.94 -5.88 -14.33
CA SER A 144 -12.61 -4.75 -15.19
C SER A 144 -11.10 -4.58 -15.45
N GLU A 145 -10.26 -4.92 -14.47
CA GLU A 145 -8.81 -4.97 -14.68
C GLU A 145 -8.42 -6.15 -15.58
N ALA A 146 -8.98 -7.34 -15.34
CA ALA A 146 -8.73 -8.53 -16.16
C ALA A 146 -9.09 -8.31 -17.63
N GLN A 147 -10.21 -7.66 -17.90
CA GLN A 147 -10.68 -7.35 -19.25
C GLN A 147 -9.70 -6.45 -20.02
N ASN A 148 -9.02 -5.52 -19.34
CA ASN A 148 -7.96 -4.71 -19.98
C ASN A 148 -6.72 -5.53 -20.37
N PHE A 149 -6.57 -6.74 -19.82
CA PHE A 149 -5.50 -7.69 -20.17
C PHE A 149 -5.98 -8.88 -21.01
N GLY A 150 -7.21 -8.82 -21.56
CA GLY A 150 -7.77 -9.83 -22.47
C GLY A 150 -8.32 -11.07 -21.76
N VAL A 151 -8.61 -10.98 -20.46
CA VAL A 151 -9.23 -12.04 -19.67
C VAL A 151 -10.63 -11.57 -19.24
N GLU A 152 -11.66 -12.37 -19.45
CA GLU A 152 -13.04 -11.98 -19.20
C GLU A 152 -13.35 -11.83 -17.71
N GLU A 153 -12.89 -12.79 -16.90
CA GLU A 153 -13.07 -12.86 -15.46
C GLU A 153 -11.76 -13.25 -14.77
N LEU A 154 -11.59 -12.80 -13.54
CA LEU A 154 -10.47 -13.21 -12.69
C LEU A 154 -10.58 -14.69 -12.28
N LEU A 155 -9.43 -15.31 -12.04
CA LEU A 155 -9.38 -16.57 -11.32
C LEU A 155 -9.96 -16.41 -9.90
N ASP A 156 -10.38 -17.52 -9.32
CA ASP A 156 -10.83 -17.56 -7.94
C ASP A 156 -9.75 -17.00 -6.99
N HIS A 157 -10.22 -16.46 -5.85
CA HIS A 157 -9.36 -15.78 -4.87
C HIS A 157 -8.13 -16.62 -4.48
N ASP A 158 -8.31 -17.88 -4.14
CA ASP A 158 -7.22 -18.73 -3.67
C ASP A 158 -6.29 -19.16 -4.81
N ASP A 159 -6.82 -19.41 -6.01
CA ASP A 159 -6.03 -19.68 -7.20
C ASP A 159 -5.13 -18.49 -7.57
N ARG A 160 -5.61 -17.23 -7.40
CA ARG A 160 -4.77 -16.05 -7.61
C ARG A 160 -3.58 -16.01 -6.65
N TYR A 161 -3.75 -16.45 -5.40
CA TYR A 161 -2.64 -16.55 -4.45
C TYR A 161 -1.69 -17.71 -4.77
N ASP A 162 -2.17 -18.80 -5.38
CA ASP A 162 -1.31 -19.88 -5.84
C ASP A 162 -0.43 -19.43 -7.02
N VAL A 163 -1.01 -18.67 -7.97
CA VAL A 163 -0.25 -17.97 -9.02
C VAL A 163 0.79 -17.03 -8.41
N ALA A 164 0.39 -16.24 -7.41
CA ALA A 164 1.27 -15.29 -6.75
C ALA A 164 2.43 -15.98 -6.00
N ASP A 165 2.20 -17.11 -5.35
CA ASP A 165 3.26 -17.89 -4.68
C ASP A 165 4.31 -18.36 -5.68
N GLU A 166 3.91 -18.91 -6.84
CA GLU A 166 4.84 -19.32 -7.88
C GLU A 166 5.54 -18.11 -8.52
N PHE A 167 4.81 -17.00 -8.71
CA PHE A 167 5.40 -15.75 -9.20
C PHE A 167 6.52 -15.26 -8.28
N MET A 168 6.29 -15.23 -6.96
CA MET A 168 7.28 -14.80 -5.97
C MET A 168 8.50 -15.73 -5.94
N GLN A 169 8.27 -17.02 -6.10
CA GLN A 169 9.34 -18.00 -6.20
C GLN A 169 10.23 -17.72 -7.41
N ALA A 170 9.65 -17.59 -8.60
CA ALA A 170 10.37 -17.28 -9.83
C ALA A 170 11.09 -15.91 -9.76
N ALA A 171 10.46 -14.88 -9.19
CA ALA A 171 11.07 -13.56 -9.02
C ALA A 171 12.27 -13.61 -8.05
N THR A 172 12.15 -14.35 -6.95
CA THR A 172 13.24 -14.53 -5.98
C THR A 172 14.42 -15.28 -6.60
N GLU A 173 14.17 -16.34 -7.35
CA GLU A 173 15.19 -17.07 -8.10
C GLU A 173 15.91 -16.17 -9.10
N LEU A 174 15.19 -15.29 -9.79
CA LEU A 174 15.76 -14.31 -10.71
C LEU A 174 16.67 -13.30 -10.01
N TRP A 175 16.26 -12.73 -8.85
CA TRP A 175 17.11 -11.82 -8.07
C TRP A 175 18.37 -12.50 -7.56
N ASN A 176 18.30 -13.78 -7.23
CA ASN A 176 19.43 -14.59 -6.77
C ASN A 176 20.30 -15.17 -7.90
N SER A 177 19.92 -14.96 -9.17
CA SER A 177 20.66 -15.48 -10.32
C SER A 177 22.05 -14.84 -10.51
N TRP A 178 22.31 -13.71 -9.86
CA TRP A 178 23.61 -13.06 -9.72
C TRP A 178 24.02 -13.09 -8.24
N GLU A 179 25.16 -13.71 -7.95
CA GLU A 179 25.74 -13.67 -6.61
C GLU A 179 26.40 -12.32 -6.30
N ASP A 180 26.56 -12.03 -5.03
CA ASP A 180 27.32 -10.85 -4.60
C ASP A 180 28.76 -10.89 -5.13
N GLY A 181 29.24 -9.75 -5.62
CA GLY A 181 30.57 -9.64 -6.21
C GLY A 181 30.74 -10.33 -7.56
N ALA A 182 29.65 -10.67 -8.26
CA ALA A 182 29.73 -11.16 -9.65
C ALA A 182 30.27 -10.10 -10.61
N MET A 183 29.96 -8.82 -10.39
CA MET A 183 30.48 -7.69 -11.18
C MET A 183 31.94 -7.39 -10.80
N VAL A 184 32.89 -7.61 -11.73
CA VAL A 184 34.33 -7.41 -11.51
C VAL A 184 34.81 -6.05 -12.03
N LEU A 185 34.38 -5.67 -13.22
CA LEU A 185 34.70 -4.40 -13.91
C LEU A 185 36.19 -4.09 -14.02
N ASP A 186 37.02 -5.14 -14.16
CA ASP A 186 38.48 -4.98 -14.31
C ASP A 186 38.84 -4.59 -15.75
N LYS A 187 39.14 -3.33 -15.95
CA LYS A 187 39.53 -2.78 -17.25
C LYS A 187 40.92 -3.22 -17.70
N GLN A 188 41.79 -3.65 -16.78
CA GLN A 188 43.17 -4.06 -17.16
C GLN A 188 43.17 -5.45 -17.79
N THR A 189 42.41 -6.36 -17.19
CA THR A 189 42.27 -7.75 -17.74
C THR A 189 41.12 -7.90 -18.72
N GLY A 190 40.25 -6.89 -18.86
CA GLY A 190 39.03 -6.92 -19.66
C GLY A 190 37.94 -7.81 -19.08
N ARG A 191 38.03 -8.18 -17.79
CA ARG A 191 37.06 -9.01 -17.10
C ARG A 191 35.89 -8.16 -16.59
N PHE A 192 34.73 -8.31 -17.21
CA PHE A 192 33.52 -7.57 -16.83
C PHE A 192 32.85 -8.17 -15.60
N ALA A 193 32.62 -9.47 -15.56
CA ALA A 193 31.97 -10.19 -14.48
C ALA A 193 32.57 -11.60 -14.30
N ASP A 194 32.27 -12.24 -13.19
CA ASP A 194 32.61 -13.63 -12.91
C ASP A 194 31.50 -14.56 -13.42
N PRO A 195 31.71 -15.33 -14.49
CA PRO A 195 30.67 -16.22 -15.02
C PRO A 195 30.31 -17.37 -14.06
N GLY A 196 31.19 -17.71 -13.09
CA GLY A 196 30.91 -18.70 -12.06
C GLY A 196 29.91 -18.22 -11.01
N LYS A 197 29.59 -16.93 -11.00
CA LYS A 197 28.65 -16.29 -10.07
C LYS A 197 27.34 -15.82 -10.74
N VAL A 198 27.06 -16.28 -11.95
CA VAL A 198 25.84 -15.95 -12.69
C VAL A 198 25.19 -17.26 -13.14
N HIS A 199 23.99 -17.51 -12.66
CA HIS A 199 23.35 -18.82 -12.79
C HIS A 199 22.05 -18.75 -13.57
N ARG A 200 21.79 -19.78 -14.38
CA ARG A 200 20.46 -19.97 -14.96
C ARG A 200 19.47 -20.30 -13.86
N VAL A 201 18.25 -19.85 -14.01
CA VAL A 201 17.14 -20.11 -13.08
C VAL A 201 16.44 -21.40 -13.47
N ASP A 202 16.12 -21.56 -14.76
CA ASP A 202 15.40 -22.70 -15.33
C ASP A 202 14.13 -23.08 -14.55
N HIS A 203 13.41 -22.06 -14.04
CA HIS A 203 12.15 -22.23 -13.33
C HIS A 203 11.13 -22.89 -14.26
N SER A 204 10.48 -23.95 -13.79
CA SER A 204 9.45 -24.69 -14.51
C SER A 204 8.33 -25.07 -13.55
N GLY A 205 7.34 -24.20 -13.45
CA GLY A 205 6.17 -24.36 -12.58
C GLY A 205 4.87 -24.62 -13.35
N LYS A 206 3.78 -24.62 -12.63
CA LYS A 206 2.42 -24.77 -13.18
C LYS A 206 2.03 -23.56 -14.03
N TRP A 207 2.42 -22.37 -13.60
CA TRP A 207 1.96 -21.08 -14.14
C TRP A 207 3.06 -20.36 -14.94
N PHE A 208 4.32 -20.51 -14.56
CA PHE A 208 5.43 -19.78 -15.15
C PHE A 208 6.57 -20.67 -15.61
N GLN A 209 7.20 -20.24 -16.74
CA GLN A 209 8.41 -20.84 -17.28
C GLN A 209 9.45 -19.72 -17.45
N VAL A 210 10.50 -19.74 -16.66
CA VAL A 210 11.51 -18.67 -16.66
C VAL A 210 12.91 -19.23 -16.74
N ARG A 211 13.59 -18.98 -17.87
CA ARG A 211 14.94 -19.49 -18.08
C ARG A 211 16.00 -18.76 -17.25
N GLY A 212 15.89 -17.45 -17.09
CA GLY A 212 16.95 -16.62 -16.51
C GLY A 212 18.30 -16.73 -17.25
N PRO A 213 19.39 -16.21 -16.68
CA PRO A 213 19.44 -15.36 -15.51
C PRO A 213 18.74 -14.01 -15.72
N LEU A 214 18.58 -13.23 -14.65
CA LEU A 214 18.13 -11.85 -14.78
C LEU A 214 19.20 -11.04 -15.55
N THR A 215 18.75 -10.05 -16.34
CA THR A 215 19.68 -9.17 -17.10
C THR A 215 20.18 -7.97 -16.29
N VAL A 216 19.82 -7.89 -15.02
CA VAL A 216 20.26 -6.89 -14.06
C VAL A 216 20.98 -7.61 -12.92
N PRO A 217 22.17 -7.16 -12.51
CA PRO A 217 22.88 -7.74 -11.36
C PRO A 217 22.03 -7.68 -10.08
N ARG A 218 22.45 -8.46 -9.06
CA ARG A 218 21.79 -8.50 -7.77
C ARG A 218 21.54 -7.09 -7.23
N PRO A 219 20.30 -6.75 -6.83
CA PRO A 219 19.97 -5.42 -6.31
C PRO A 219 20.75 -5.08 -5.03
N PRO A 220 21.00 -3.80 -4.75
CA PRO A 220 21.67 -3.36 -3.51
C PRO A 220 21.06 -3.93 -2.24
N GLN A 221 19.74 -4.06 -2.19
CA GLN A 221 18.98 -4.66 -1.08
C GLN A 221 18.94 -6.21 -1.10
N GLY A 222 19.56 -6.88 -2.07
CA GLY A 222 19.38 -8.31 -2.35
C GLY A 222 18.14 -8.54 -3.21
N HIS A 223 17.01 -8.04 -2.80
CA HIS A 223 15.80 -7.81 -3.59
C HIS A 223 15.03 -6.59 -3.02
N PRO A 224 14.12 -5.96 -3.79
CA PRO A 224 13.30 -4.87 -3.31
C PRO A 224 12.55 -5.25 -2.02
N LEU A 225 12.25 -4.27 -1.15
CA LEU A 225 11.41 -4.51 0.02
C LEU A 225 10.01 -4.95 -0.44
N LEU A 226 9.47 -5.99 0.18
CA LEU A 226 8.18 -6.56 -0.18
C LEU A 226 7.07 -6.04 0.73
N ILE A 227 6.16 -5.25 0.16
CA ILE A 227 4.95 -4.78 0.81
C ILE A 227 3.80 -5.73 0.44
N GLN A 228 2.87 -5.95 1.35
CA GLN A 228 1.71 -6.79 1.11
C GLN A 228 0.52 -6.31 1.96
N ALA A 229 -0.73 -6.57 1.52
CA ALA A 229 -1.94 -6.05 2.15
C ALA A 229 -3.01 -7.14 2.43
N GLY A 230 -2.66 -8.41 2.40
CA GLY A 230 -3.61 -9.53 2.56
C GLY A 230 -4.13 -9.66 3.98
N GLN A 231 -5.45 -9.62 4.11
CA GLN A 231 -6.14 -9.76 5.39
C GLN A 231 -7.03 -11.01 5.46
N SER A 232 -7.36 -11.63 4.31
CA SER A 232 -8.03 -12.94 4.25
C SER A 232 -7.14 -14.06 4.79
N GLU A 233 -7.69 -15.21 5.10
CA GLU A 233 -6.92 -16.37 5.61
C GLU A 233 -5.74 -16.71 4.68
N ARG A 234 -6.04 -16.91 3.37
CA ARG A 234 -5.02 -17.20 2.36
C ARG A 234 -4.04 -16.03 2.15
N GLY A 235 -4.55 -14.78 2.23
CA GLY A 235 -3.72 -13.58 2.15
C GLY A 235 -2.74 -13.44 3.32
N ARG A 236 -3.13 -13.83 4.55
CA ARG A 236 -2.24 -13.84 5.72
C ARG A 236 -1.14 -14.91 5.60
N GLU A 237 -1.46 -16.07 5.05
CA GLU A 237 -0.45 -17.11 4.77
C GLU A 237 0.59 -16.63 3.76
N PHE A 238 0.13 -16.02 2.67
CA PHE A 238 0.99 -15.40 1.66
C PHE A 238 1.85 -14.28 2.26
N ALA A 239 1.24 -13.40 3.04
CA ALA A 239 1.94 -12.32 3.73
C ALA A 239 3.00 -12.83 4.71
N ALA A 240 2.68 -13.87 5.47
CA ALA A 240 3.62 -14.50 6.41
C ALA A 240 4.81 -15.15 5.71
N ARG A 241 4.62 -15.65 4.49
CA ARG A 241 5.67 -16.27 3.69
C ARG A 241 6.57 -15.25 2.99
N TRP A 242 6.00 -14.21 2.40
CA TRP A 242 6.70 -13.29 1.50
C TRP A 242 6.78 -11.85 1.99
N GLY A 243 5.74 -11.35 2.66
CA GLY A 243 5.64 -9.96 3.07
C GLY A 243 6.66 -9.56 4.13
N GLU A 244 7.11 -8.31 4.07
CA GLU A 244 8.02 -7.71 5.05
C GLU A 244 7.36 -6.52 5.74
N LEU A 245 6.72 -5.65 4.95
CA LEU A 245 5.90 -4.55 5.44
C LEU A 245 4.43 -4.82 5.09
N LEU A 246 3.58 -4.94 6.10
CA LEU A 246 2.17 -5.20 5.93
C LEU A 246 1.37 -3.91 6.09
N PHE A 247 0.80 -3.46 4.98
CA PHE A 247 -0.22 -2.43 4.94
C PHE A 247 -1.57 -3.04 5.32
N VAL A 248 -2.23 -2.50 6.34
CA VAL A 248 -3.50 -3.04 6.84
C VAL A 248 -4.52 -1.95 7.12
N ILE A 249 -5.81 -2.32 7.10
CA ILE A 249 -6.91 -1.44 7.45
C ILE A 249 -7.70 -2.11 8.57
N PHE A 250 -7.57 -1.61 9.79
CA PHE A 250 -8.34 -2.07 10.95
C PHE A 250 -8.95 -0.87 11.68
N PRO A 251 -10.22 -0.94 12.08
CA PRO A 251 -10.90 0.17 12.72
C PRO A 251 -10.45 0.40 14.17
N THR A 252 -9.90 -0.63 14.82
CA THR A 252 -9.51 -0.57 16.23
C THR A 252 -8.10 -1.09 16.47
N LEU A 253 -7.53 -0.60 17.57
CA LEU A 253 -6.22 -1.03 18.07
C LEU A 253 -6.20 -2.55 18.35
N GLU A 254 -7.24 -3.07 18.97
CA GLU A 254 -7.35 -4.48 19.36
C GLU A 254 -7.34 -5.40 18.14
N ALA A 255 -8.11 -5.06 17.11
CA ALA A 255 -8.14 -5.81 15.84
C ALA A 255 -6.77 -5.79 15.13
N CYS A 256 -6.11 -4.64 15.11
CA CYS A 256 -4.78 -4.51 14.53
C CYS A 256 -3.74 -5.34 15.29
N LYS A 257 -3.80 -5.32 16.64
CA LYS A 257 -2.93 -6.12 17.50
C LYS A 257 -3.13 -7.62 17.25
N ALA A 258 -4.38 -8.09 17.24
CA ALA A 258 -4.69 -9.48 16.99
C ALA A 258 -4.14 -9.95 15.63
N TYR A 259 -4.29 -9.13 14.58
CA TYR A 259 -3.71 -9.42 13.27
C TYR A 259 -2.18 -9.49 13.31
N ARG A 260 -1.52 -8.52 13.97
CA ARG A 260 -0.06 -8.51 14.09
C ARG A 260 0.48 -9.74 14.80
N ASP A 261 -0.18 -10.14 15.89
CA ASP A 261 0.22 -11.30 16.67
C ASP A 261 0.03 -12.60 15.83
N ASP A 262 -1.12 -12.80 15.19
CA ASP A 262 -1.38 -13.93 14.25
C ASP A 262 -0.36 -13.98 13.11
N LEU A 263 -0.07 -12.84 12.49
CA LEU A 263 0.88 -12.79 11.38
C LEU A 263 2.30 -13.20 11.79
N ARG A 264 2.75 -12.79 12.96
CA ARG A 264 4.06 -13.17 13.51
C ARG A 264 4.15 -14.65 13.82
N GLU A 265 3.09 -15.24 14.36
CA GLU A 265 3.00 -16.69 14.57
C GLU A 265 3.05 -17.46 13.24
N ARG A 266 2.33 -16.97 12.21
CA ARG A 266 2.37 -17.56 10.86
C ARG A 266 3.76 -17.45 10.23
N ALA A 267 4.45 -16.32 10.38
CA ALA A 267 5.81 -16.14 9.90
C ALA A 267 6.77 -17.15 10.55
N GLN A 268 6.65 -17.37 11.86
CA GLN A 268 7.44 -18.41 12.57
C GLN A 268 7.13 -19.81 12.04
N ARG A 269 5.85 -20.15 11.82
CA ARG A 269 5.46 -21.44 11.21
C ARG A 269 5.99 -21.60 9.79
N ALA A 270 6.15 -20.50 9.06
CA ALA A 270 6.78 -20.47 7.74
C ALA A 270 8.32 -20.49 7.78
N GLY A 271 8.93 -20.63 8.96
CA GLY A 271 10.39 -20.69 9.15
C GLY A 271 11.08 -19.32 9.13
N ARG A 272 10.34 -18.21 9.28
CA ARG A 272 10.87 -16.85 9.33
C ARG A 272 10.95 -16.32 10.78
N ASP A 273 11.81 -15.33 11.00
CA ASP A 273 11.80 -14.59 12.27
C ASP A 273 10.49 -13.79 12.40
N ALA A 274 9.86 -13.80 13.57
CA ALA A 274 8.65 -13.04 13.86
C ALA A 274 8.81 -11.53 13.62
N ASN A 275 10.03 -10.98 13.78
CA ASN A 275 10.34 -9.58 13.53
C ASN A 275 10.66 -9.27 12.07
N SER A 276 10.71 -10.29 11.20
CA SER A 276 10.86 -10.10 9.75
C SER A 276 9.59 -9.59 9.08
N VAL A 277 8.50 -9.45 9.82
CA VAL A 277 7.26 -8.83 9.38
C VAL A 277 6.92 -7.64 10.27
N LYS A 278 6.60 -6.52 9.64
CA LYS A 278 6.18 -5.29 10.32
C LYS A 278 4.79 -4.90 9.85
N VAL A 279 3.93 -4.54 10.79
CA VAL A 279 2.53 -4.19 10.53
C VAL A 279 2.35 -2.68 10.69
N ALA A 280 1.77 -2.04 9.68
CA ALA A 280 1.49 -0.61 9.64
C ALA A 280 0.04 -0.36 9.20
N PRO A 281 -0.86 -0.03 10.13
CA PRO A 281 -2.22 0.37 9.80
C PRO A 281 -2.24 1.70 9.03
N ALA A 282 -3.12 1.76 8.02
CA ALA A 282 -3.44 3.00 7.35
C ALA A 282 -4.31 3.88 8.24
N VAL A 283 -3.99 5.17 8.29
CA VAL A 283 -4.70 6.16 9.09
C VAL A 283 -4.86 7.47 8.34
N TYR A 284 -5.96 8.19 8.60
CA TYR A 284 -6.05 9.61 8.29
C TYR A 284 -5.61 10.43 9.50
N VAL A 285 -4.98 11.57 9.24
CA VAL A 285 -4.64 12.55 10.28
C VAL A 285 -5.16 13.92 9.86
N VAL A 286 -5.86 14.58 10.77
CA VAL A 286 -6.30 15.97 10.61
C VAL A 286 -5.79 16.77 11.82
N VAL A 287 -4.76 17.58 11.61
CA VAL A 287 -4.10 18.35 12.66
C VAL A 287 -4.39 19.84 12.53
N GLY A 288 -4.57 20.50 13.67
CA GLY A 288 -4.70 21.96 13.75
C GLY A 288 -3.92 22.51 14.94
N GLU A 289 -3.59 23.80 14.91
CA GLU A 289 -2.91 24.47 16.03
C GLU A 289 -3.72 24.44 17.32
N THR A 290 -5.04 24.37 17.20
CA THR A 290 -6.01 24.22 18.29
C THR A 290 -7.01 23.10 17.97
N GLU A 291 -7.69 22.58 19.01
CA GLU A 291 -8.77 21.59 18.82
C GLU A 291 -9.87 22.12 17.89
N GLU A 292 -10.23 23.40 18.04
CA GLU A 292 -11.24 24.05 17.20
C GLU A 292 -10.77 24.14 15.74
N ALA A 293 -9.52 24.49 15.48
CA ALA A 293 -8.96 24.51 14.13
C ALA A 293 -8.96 23.13 13.49
N ALA A 294 -8.59 22.09 14.26
CA ALA A 294 -8.65 20.70 13.76
C ALA A 294 -10.08 20.26 13.46
N ARG A 295 -11.05 20.62 14.33
CA ARG A 295 -12.48 20.33 14.14
C ARG A 295 -13.03 20.99 12.88
N LEU A 296 -12.73 22.26 12.65
CA LEU A 296 -13.18 23.01 11.46
C LEU A 296 -12.58 22.43 10.17
N LYS A 297 -11.28 22.08 10.18
CA LYS A 297 -10.63 21.37 9.06
C LYS A 297 -11.33 20.04 8.77
N LEU A 298 -11.62 19.26 9.82
CA LEU A 298 -12.28 17.97 9.68
C LEU A 298 -13.68 18.10 9.07
N GLU A 299 -14.48 19.05 9.56
CA GLU A 299 -15.83 19.32 9.02
C GLU A 299 -15.78 19.72 7.53
N GLN A 300 -14.82 20.56 7.16
CA GLN A 300 -14.62 20.95 5.77
C GLN A 300 -14.27 19.73 4.88
N ILE A 301 -13.36 18.87 5.34
CA ILE A 301 -12.93 17.69 4.59
C ILE A 301 -14.07 16.67 4.48
N ASP A 302 -14.77 16.37 5.60
CA ASP A 302 -15.85 15.38 5.63
C ASP A 302 -17.01 15.80 4.70
N GLY A 303 -17.28 17.11 4.59
CA GLY A 303 -18.27 17.67 3.69
C GLY A 303 -17.97 17.53 2.19
N LEU A 304 -16.79 17.05 1.80
CA LEU A 304 -16.43 16.87 0.38
C LEU A 304 -16.92 15.52 -0.18
N ALA A 305 -17.25 14.55 0.67
CA ALA A 305 -17.77 13.26 0.23
C ALA A 305 -19.22 13.39 -0.24
N ASN A 306 -19.59 12.60 -1.24
CA ASN A 306 -20.97 12.45 -1.66
C ASN A 306 -21.36 10.96 -1.77
N GLN A 307 -22.67 10.69 -1.90
CA GLN A 307 -23.19 9.33 -1.95
C GLN A 307 -22.72 8.58 -3.21
N THR A 308 -22.58 9.27 -4.34
CA THR A 308 -22.11 8.68 -5.60
C THR A 308 -20.67 8.19 -5.46
N ASP A 309 -19.79 8.93 -4.72
CA ASP A 309 -18.43 8.47 -4.43
C ASP A 309 -18.44 7.10 -3.73
N SER A 310 -19.29 6.97 -2.70
CA SER A 310 -19.40 5.72 -1.92
C SER A 310 -19.95 4.57 -2.75
N LEU A 311 -21.06 4.78 -3.48
CA LEU A 311 -21.71 3.74 -4.28
C LEU A 311 -20.81 3.25 -5.41
N THR A 312 -20.12 4.15 -6.11
CA THR A 312 -19.18 3.79 -7.17
C THR A 312 -18.03 2.94 -6.60
N LEU A 313 -17.43 3.35 -5.48
CA LEU A 313 -16.33 2.61 -4.87
C LEU A 313 -16.77 1.29 -4.25
N LEU A 314 -17.99 1.22 -3.68
CA LEU A 314 -18.56 -0.02 -3.16
C LEU A 314 -18.79 -1.03 -4.29
N SER A 315 -19.37 -0.59 -5.41
CA SER A 315 -19.61 -1.46 -6.56
C SER A 315 -18.31 -2.09 -7.08
N GLU A 316 -17.22 -1.33 -7.08
CA GLU A 316 -15.91 -1.85 -7.44
C GLU A 316 -15.34 -2.84 -6.40
N VAL A 317 -15.44 -2.49 -5.11
CA VAL A 317 -14.88 -3.33 -4.02
C VAL A 317 -15.58 -4.67 -3.91
N PHE A 318 -16.89 -4.69 -4.13
CA PHE A 318 -17.70 -5.92 -4.07
C PHE A 318 -17.85 -6.65 -5.42
N ASN A 319 -17.33 -6.04 -6.49
CA ASN A 319 -17.54 -6.50 -7.87
C ASN A 319 -19.03 -6.69 -8.16
N TYR A 320 -19.87 -5.76 -7.66
CA TYR A 320 -21.33 -5.84 -7.66
C TYR A 320 -21.95 -4.47 -7.99
N ASP A 321 -22.97 -4.44 -8.82
CA ASP A 321 -23.66 -3.19 -9.19
C ASP A 321 -24.77 -2.82 -8.18
N PHE A 322 -24.46 -1.90 -7.27
CA PHE A 322 -25.41 -1.40 -6.29
C PHE A 322 -26.49 -0.48 -6.87
N SER A 323 -26.37 -0.03 -8.14
CA SER A 323 -27.40 0.82 -8.79
C SER A 323 -28.72 0.09 -9.00
N GLN A 324 -28.71 -1.25 -8.95
CA GLN A 324 -29.87 -2.09 -9.16
C GLN A 324 -30.84 -2.12 -7.96
N HIS A 325 -30.49 -1.50 -6.85
CA HIS A 325 -31.24 -1.52 -5.61
C HIS A 325 -31.61 -0.14 -5.10
N LEU A 326 -32.75 -0.07 -4.41
CA LEU A 326 -33.09 1.12 -3.63
C LEU A 326 -32.19 1.20 -2.39
N VAL A 327 -31.86 2.42 -1.97
CA VAL A 327 -30.87 2.67 -0.91
C VAL A 327 -31.22 2.00 0.42
N ASP A 328 -32.50 1.98 0.77
CA ASP A 328 -33.01 1.41 2.04
C ASP A 328 -33.57 -0.02 1.89
N GLU A 329 -33.40 -0.65 0.74
CA GLU A 329 -33.86 -2.01 0.49
C GLU A 329 -32.89 -3.04 1.07
N PRO A 330 -33.33 -3.96 1.96
CA PRO A 330 -32.49 -5.06 2.43
C PRO A 330 -32.10 -6.01 1.29
N LEU A 331 -30.82 -6.35 1.22
CA LEU A 331 -30.30 -7.26 0.21
C LEU A 331 -30.52 -8.72 0.63
N SER A 332 -30.93 -9.58 -0.33
CA SER A 332 -31.12 -11.00 -0.05
C SER A 332 -29.80 -11.76 0.09
N ASP A 333 -29.87 -12.94 0.72
CA ASP A 333 -28.69 -13.81 0.87
C ASP A 333 -28.07 -14.19 -0.47
N ASP A 334 -28.90 -14.41 -1.53
CA ASP A 334 -28.40 -14.71 -2.88
C ASP A 334 -27.59 -13.55 -3.46
N ILE A 335 -28.03 -12.30 -3.21
CA ILE A 335 -27.32 -11.08 -3.64
C ILE A 335 -26.00 -10.99 -2.89
N LEU A 336 -26.01 -11.14 -1.55
CA LEU A 336 -24.80 -11.10 -0.74
C LEU A 336 -23.79 -12.19 -1.14
N ALA A 337 -24.28 -13.38 -1.52
CA ALA A 337 -23.44 -14.48 -2.00
C ALA A 337 -22.80 -14.19 -3.37
N SER A 338 -23.46 -13.39 -4.21
CA SER A 338 -22.95 -13.00 -5.54
C SER A 338 -21.81 -11.98 -5.50
N MET A 339 -21.61 -11.31 -4.36
CA MET A 339 -20.53 -10.35 -4.17
C MET A 339 -19.20 -11.09 -4.07
N THR A 340 -18.32 -10.95 -5.07
CA THR A 340 -17.04 -11.69 -5.16
C THR A 340 -15.82 -10.90 -4.67
N GLY A 341 -15.99 -9.65 -4.26
CA GLY A 341 -14.92 -8.74 -3.85
C GLY A 341 -14.37 -8.98 -2.44
N LEU A 342 -14.05 -7.90 -1.72
CA LEU A 342 -13.40 -7.96 -0.39
C LEU A 342 -14.38 -8.45 0.70
N ARG A 343 -14.41 -9.75 0.95
CA ARG A 343 -15.27 -10.40 1.96
C ARG A 343 -15.17 -9.75 3.35
N GLY A 344 -14.01 -9.33 3.78
CA GLY A 344 -13.83 -8.68 5.08
C GLY A 344 -14.60 -7.36 5.26
N PHE A 345 -14.94 -6.67 4.16
CA PHE A 345 -15.84 -5.51 4.23
C PHE A 345 -17.30 -5.94 4.41
N LEU A 346 -17.72 -7.02 3.77
CA LEU A 346 -19.07 -7.58 3.95
C LEU A 346 -19.29 -8.01 5.40
N ASP A 347 -18.35 -8.79 5.95
CA ASP A 347 -18.40 -9.25 7.35
C ASP A 347 -18.51 -8.06 8.31
N ARG A 348 -17.73 -7.00 8.06
CA ARG A 348 -17.80 -5.76 8.84
C ARG A 348 -19.16 -5.08 8.76
N VAL A 349 -19.76 -4.97 7.58
CA VAL A 349 -21.09 -4.36 7.40
C VAL A 349 -22.16 -5.16 8.15
N ILE A 350 -22.15 -6.49 8.03
CA ILE A 350 -23.08 -7.38 8.74
C ILE A 350 -22.92 -7.23 10.27
N GLU A 351 -21.68 -7.25 10.77
CA GLU A 351 -21.39 -7.12 12.20
C GLU A 351 -21.87 -5.78 12.75
N LEU A 352 -21.55 -4.67 12.08
CA LEU A 352 -21.84 -3.32 12.57
C LEU A 352 -23.30 -2.89 12.36
N SER A 353 -23.95 -3.35 11.30
CA SER A 353 -25.39 -3.11 11.08
C SER A 353 -26.28 -3.91 12.02
N GLY A 354 -25.77 -5.03 12.54
CA GLY A 354 -26.52 -5.95 13.39
C GLY A 354 -27.63 -6.73 12.66
N THR A 355 -27.58 -6.76 11.32
CA THR A 355 -28.53 -7.52 10.47
C THR A 355 -27.78 -8.43 9.52
N THR A 356 -28.37 -9.59 9.21
CA THR A 356 -27.84 -10.53 8.21
C THR A 356 -28.13 -10.07 6.77
N ASN A 357 -29.14 -9.19 6.59
CA ASN A 357 -29.55 -8.65 5.30
C ASN A 357 -29.40 -7.11 5.28
N PRO A 358 -28.15 -6.60 5.25
CA PRO A 358 -27.90 -5.17 5.22
C PRO A 358 -28.47 -4.53 3.94
N SER A 359 -28.95 -3.30 4.07
CA SER A 359 -29.38 -2.46 2.95
C SER A 359 -28.18 -1.75 2.30
N VAL A 360 -28.37 -1.16 1.12
CA VAL A 360 -27.36 -0.31 0.49
C VAL A 360 -26.95 0.84 1.40
N SER A 361 -27.91 1.40 2.17
CA SER A 361 -27.66 2.41 3.20
C SER A 361 -26.69 1.91 4.27
N ASP A 362 -26.87 0.65 4.72
CA ASP A 362 -25.94 0.03 5.67
C ASP A 362 -24.53 -0.13 5.10
N PHE A 363 -24.42 -0.52 3.82
CA PHE A 363 -23.12 -0.60 3.15
C PHE A 363 -22.42 0.77 3.10
N ILE A 364 -23.14 1.85 2.77
CA ILE A 364 -22.59 3.20 2.77
C ILE A 364 -22.11 3.59 4.18
N GLN A 365 -22.98 3.39 5.17
CA GLN A 365 -22.73 3.83 6.54
C GLN A 365 -21.60 3.07 7.21
N TRP A 366 -21.61 1.73 7.12
CA TRP A 366 -20.75 0.88 7.94
C TRP A 366 -19.45 0.44 7.26
N SER A 367 -19.40 0.46 5.93
CA SER A 367 -18.13 0.28 5.23
C SER A 367 -17.19 1.48 5.40
N GLY A 368 -17.75 2.66 5.51
CA GLY A 368 -17.03 3.93 5.48
C GLY A 368 -16.39 4.26 4.13
N ARG A 369 -16.64 3.44 3.10
CA ARG A 369 -15.99 3.56 1.80
C ARG A 369 -16.26 4.90 1.14
N GLY A 370 -15.22 5.56 0.62
CA GLY A 370 -15.32 6.88 0.00
C GLY A 370 -15.46 8.03 1.00
N THR A 371 -15.41 7.77 2.31
CA THR A 371 -15.47 8.77 3.38
C THR A 371 -14.22 8.70 4.29
N LEU A 372 -14.08 9.65 5.20
CA LEU A 372 -13.00 9.62 6.19
C LEU A 372 -13.12 8.46 7.20
N ARG A 373 -14.27 7.76 7.25
CA ARG A 373 -14.49 6.59 8.13
C ARG A 373 -13.92 5.29 7.58
N GLU A 374 -13.41 5.30 6.36
CA GLU A 374 -12.75 4.14 5.76
C GLU A 374 -11.53 3.68 6.55
N LEU A 375 -10.79 4.63 7.10
CA LEU A 375 -9.60 4.41 7.92
C LEU A 375 -9.77 4.98 9.33
N PRO A 376 -9.02 4.50 10.34
CA PRO A 376 -8.88 5.21 11.60
C PRO A 376 -8.49 6.66 11.36
N LEU A 377 -9.20 7.57 12.03
CA LEU A 377 -9.00 9.00 11.93
C LEU A 377 -8.44 9.54 13.24
N PHE A 378 -7.26 10.13 13.21
CA PHE A 378 -6.63 10.81 14.34
C PHE A 378 -6.71 12.31 14.12
N THR A 379 -7.28 13.02 15.09
CA THR A 379 -7.53 14.46 14.96
C THR A 379 -7.26 15.19 16.26
N GLY A 380 -6.91 16.47 16.16
CA GLY A 380 -6.66 17.35 17.29
C GLY A 380 -5.43 18.23 17.09
N THR A 381 -4.89 18.74 18.21
CA THR A 381 -3.60 19.41 18.22
C THR A 381 -2.46 18.42 17.95
N PRO A 382 -1.25 18.88 17.60
CA PRO A 382 -0.10 17.99 17.39
C PRO A 382 0.12 17.01 18.57
N SER A 383 0.01 17.49 19.80
CA SER A 383 0.15 16.64 20.99
C SER A 383 -0.93 15.56 21.07
N GLN A 384 -2.19 15.90 20.82
CA GLN A 384 -3.31 14.97 20.86
C GLN A 384 -3.24 13.92 19.74
N VAL A 385 -2.80 14.31 18.54
CA VAL A 385 -2.56 13.36 17.45
C VAL A 385 -1.45 12.38 17.84
N VAL A 386 -0.36 12.89 18.42
CA VAL A 386 0.74 12.02 18.87
C VAL A 386 0.30 11.10 20.01
N ASP A 387 -0.55 11.54 20.94
CA ASP A 387 -1.12 10.69 22.01
C ASP A 387 -1.87 9.49 21.42
N GLN A 388 -2.67 9.70 20.36
CA GLN A 388 -3.42 8.66 19.66
C GLN A 388 -2.49 7.66 18.94
N LEU A 389 -1.47 8.17 18.21
CA LEU A 389 -0.46 7.32 17.55
C LEU A 389 0.36 6.53 18.59
N GLU A 390 0.77 7.18 19.68
CA GLU A 390 1.55 6.58 20.75
C GLU A 390 0.79 5.45 21.45
N ALA A 391 -0.53 5.62 21.68
CA ALA A 391 -1.36 4.60 22.29
C ALA A 391 -1.34 3.27 21.49
N TRP A 392 -1.51 3.33 20.17
CA TRP A 392 -1.45 2.14 19.31
C TRP A 392 -0.05 1.51 19.29
N PHE A 393 0.98 2.34 19.23
CA PHE A 393 2.37 1.89 19.18
C PHE A 393 2.80 1.24 20.50
N LYS A 394 2.47 1.85 21.65
CA LYS A 394 2.79 1.33 22.99
C LYS A 394 2.04 0.04 23.33
N ALA A 395 0.79 -0.09 22.86
CA ALA A 395 0.02 -1.32 23.01
C ALA A 395 0.54 -2.47 22.12
N GLU A 396 1.61 -2.23 21.34
CA GLU A 396 2.16 -3.17 20.37
C GLU A 396 1.15 -3.62 19.30
N ALA A 397 0.18 -2.75 18.96
CA ALA A 397 -0.78 -3.03 17.91
C ALA A 397 -0.15 -2.91 16.50
N CYS A 398 0.92 -2.12 16.39
CA CYS A 398 1.61 -1.87 15.13
C CYS A 398 3.12 -1.62 15.32
N ASP A 399 3.85 -1.57 14.22
CA ASP A 399 5.27 -1.19 14.17
C ASP A 399 5.47 0.25 13.65
N GLY A 400 4.40 0.92 13.27
CA GLY A 400 4.31 2.27 12.75
C GLY A 400 3.01 2.47 11.99
N PHE A 401 2.94 3.50 11.16
CA PHE A 401 1.71 3.88 10.49
C PHE A 401 1.91 4.15 9.00
N VAL A 402 0.87 3.86 8.23
CA VAL A 402 0.73 4.30 6.85
C VAL A 402 -0.19 5.51 6.82
N LEU A 403 0.37 6.68 6.52
CA LEU A 403 -0.38 7.93 6.45
C LEU A 403 -1.05 8.06 5.09
N ALA A 404 -2.37 8.05 5.07
CA ALA A 404 -3.18 8.40 3.92
C ALA A 404 -3.53 9.89 3.97
N ALA A 405 -3.38 10.59 2.84
CA ALA A 405 -3.67 12.02 2.78
C ALA A 405 -5.16 12.28 2.61
N THR A 406 -5.70 13.25 3.35
CA THR A 406 -7.05 13.76 3.15
C THR A 406 -7.15 14.69 1.94
N HIS A 407 -6.05 15.35 1.58
CA HIS A 407 -5.86 16.14 0.36
C HIS A 407 -4.35 16.24 0.06
N MET A 408 -3.97 16.53 -1.17
CA MET A 408 -2.56 16.56 -1.59
C MET A 408 -2.14 17.93 -2.15
N PRO A 409 -0.94 18.44 -1.82
CA PRO A 409 0.07 17.88 -0.91
C PRO A 409 -0.15 18.22 0.56
N GLY A 410 -1.05 19.19 0.88
CA GLY A 410 -1.19 19.88 2.16
C GLY A 410 -1.29 18.96 3.38
N ALA A 411 -2.00 17.82 3.30
CA ALA A 411 -2.10 16.91 4.43
C ALA A 411 -0.74 16.31 4.85
N TYR A 412 0.17 16.08 3.90
CA TYR A 412 1.54 15.64 4.22
C TYR A 412 2.38 16.77 4.80
N GLU A 413 2.22 17.98 4.29
CA GLU A 413 2.91 19.18 4.79
C GLU A 413 2.50 19.45 6.24
N ASP A 414 1.22 19.47 6.53
CA ASP A 414 0.68 19.61 7.88
C ASP A 414 1.24 18.56 8.85
N PHE A 415 1.26 17.29 8.44
CA PHE A 415 1.81 16.23 9.29
C PHE A 415 3.32 16.40 9.53
N VAL A 416 4.07 16.70 8.49
CA VAL A 416 5.53 16.88 8.57
C VAL A 416 5.89 18.09 9.42
N ASP A 417 5.15 19.18 9.31
CA ASP A 417 5.47 20.42 9.99
C ASP A 417 4.97 20.48 11.44
N GLN A 418 3.88 19.79 11.76
CA GLN A 418 3.23 19.89 13.07
C GLN A 418 3.38 18.61 13.90
N VAL A 419 3.22 17.41 13.31
CA VAL A 419 3.20 16.13 14.05
C VAL A 419 4.57 15.52 14.19
N VAL A 420 5.38 15.52 13.13
CA VAL A 420 6.73 14.92 13.15
C VAL A 420 7.62 15.53 14.25
N PRO A 421 7.69 16.86 14.45
CA PRO A 421 8.50 17.42 15.54
C PRO A 421 8.09 16.92 16.91
N GLU A 422 6.79 16.74 17.16
CA GLU A 422 6.29 16.24 18.45
C GLU A 422 6.64 14.75 18.65
N LEU A 423 6.52 13.92 17.61
CA LEU A 423 6.98 12.53 17.64
C LEU A 423 8.48 12.42 17.95
N GLN A 424 9.29 13.31 17.37
CA GLN A 424 10.73 13.38 17.60
C GLN A 424 11.08 13.87 19.01
N ASN A 425 10.35 14.85 19.52
CA ASN A 425 10.53 15.39 20.88
C ASN A 425 10.23 14.31 21.93
N ARG A 426 9.23 13.44 21.71
CA ARG A 426 8.91 12.32 22.59
C ARG A 426 9.83 11.11 22.41
N GLY A 427 10.77 11.15 21.47
CA GLY A 427 11.66 10.02 21.17
C GLY A 427 10.98 8.84 20.45
N LEU A 428 9.75 9.03 19.98
CA LEU A 428 8.95 8.00 19.30
C LEU A 428 9.34 7.81 17.84
N PHE A 429 10.03 8.79 17.26
CA PHE A 429 10.40 8.80 15.86
C PHE A 429 11.84 9.31 15.67
N ARG A 430 12.50 8.84 14.62
CA ARG A 430 13.88 9.22 14.28
C ARG A 430 14.03 10.70 13.96
N LYS A 431 15.17 11.28 14.34
CA LYS A 431 15.54 12.66 14.01
C LYS A 431 16.24 12.76 12.67
N ASP A 432 16.91 11.69 12.25
CA ASP A 432 17.57 11.61 10.94
C ASP A 432 17.61 10.18 10.41
N TYR A 433 17.93 10.03 9.14
CA TYR A 433 18.13 8.73 8.52
C TYR A 433 19.43 8.09 9.01
N SER A 434 19.43 6.78 9.20
CA SER A 434 20.66 6.00 9.28
C SER A 434 21.27 5.84 7.88
N ALA A 435 22.57 5.62 7.81
CA ALA A 435 23.22 5.27 6.54
C ALA A 435 22.73 3.88 6.07
N GLY A 436 22.64 3.68 4.75
CA GLY A 436 22.30 2.41 4.16
C GLY A 436 21.05 2.42 3.28
N THR A 437 20.55 1.23 3.03
CA THR A 437 19.37 0.99 2.17
C THR A 437 18.06 1.23 2.94
N LEU A 438 16.92 1.13 2.22
CA LEU A 438 15.60 1.15 2.86
C LEU A 438 15.46 0.01 3.90
N ARG A 439 16.02 -1.18 3.60
CA ARG A 439 16.04 -2.32 4.54
C ARG A 439 16.76 -1.98 5.82
N ASP A 440 17.96 -1.37 5.71
CA ASP A 440 18.75 -0.97 6.88
C ASP A 440 17.98 0.04 7.73
N ASN A 441 17.33 1.01 7.09
CA ASN A 441 16.52 2.04 7.75
C ASN A 441 15.26 1.48 8.43
N LEU A 442 14.76 0.33 7.98
CA LEU A 442 13.63 -0.39 8.58
C LEU A 442 14.08 -1.50 9.54
N GLY A 443 15.38 -1.77 9.65
CA GLY A 443 15.92 -2.82 10.50
C GLY A 443 15.63 -4.24 9.99
N PHE A 444 15.53 -4.42 8.67
CA PHE A 444 15.43 -5.73 8.04
C PHE A 444 16.82 -6.26 7.64
N VAL A 445 16.97 -7.56 7.71
CA VAL A 445 18.18 -8.24 7.21
C VAL A 445 18.15 -8.27 5.68
N ARG A 446 19.31 -8.06 5.05
CA ARG A 446 19.47 -8.25 3.60
C ARG A 446 19.38 -9.76 3.29
N PRO A 447 18.50 -10.18 2.36
CA PRO A 447 18.30 -11.60 2.02
C PRO A 447 19.44 -12.16 1.17
#